data_be58588104c1863822735c85733fc4d3
#
_entry.id   be58588104c1863822735c85733fc4d3
#
_cell.length_a   1.000
_cell.length_b   1.000
_cell.length_c   1.000
_cell.angle_alpha   90.00
_cell.angle_beta   90.00
_cell.angle_gamma   90.00
#
_symmetry.space_group_name_H-M   'P 1'
#
loop_
_entity.id
_entity.type
_entity.pdbx_description
1 polymer ?
#
loop_
_entity_poly.entity_id
_entity_poly.type
_entity_poly.pdbx_seq_one_letter_code
_entity_poly.pdbx_strand_id
1 'polypeptide(L)'
;MSNTFWINNILLEDYNKILNQKKVQTFDVKEKNKVSRMKNGDKIIYFLGDKDVFIGISEIKNDKYEEINSELISIKIKKGAHLKLSNSVDGNQVGPSLECVKRWAPEKWKLSLFGNLHIISQNDFNLLESCIKKN
;
A
#
# COMPACT_ATOMS: atom_id res chain seq x y z
N MET A 1 0.36 -19.24 10.22
CA MET A 1 -0.47 -18.04 10.39
C MET A 1 -0.53 -17.25 9.10
N SER A 2 -1.71 -16.72 8.81
CA SER A 2 -1.88 -15.91 7.61
C SER A 2 -1.34 -14.50 7.81
N ASN A 3 -0.75 -13.95 6.76
CA ASN A 3 -0.28 -12.58 6.75
C ASN A 3 -1.44 -11.63 6.48
N THR A 4 -1.26 -10.38 6.86
CA THR A 4 -2.19 -9.30 6.56
C THR A 4 -1.72 -8.59 5.31
N PHE A 5 -2.67 -8.17 4.48
CA PHE A 5 -2.40 -7.44 3.25
C PHE A 5 -2.96 -6.04 3.36
N TRP A 6 -2.17 -5.06 2.94
CA TRP A 6 -2.47 -3.64 3.13
C TRP A 6 -2.45 -2.90 1.80
N ILE A 7 -3.30 -1.89 1.67
CA ILE A 7 -3.15 -0.84 0.65
C ILE A 7 -2.71 0.42 1.38
N ASN A 8 -1.63 1.02 0.89
CA ASN A 8 -1.16 2.31 1.37
C ASN A 8 -1.49 3.37 0.31
N ASN A 9 -2.47 4.23 0.61
CA ASN A 9 -2.90 5.31 -0.28
C ASN A 9 -2.03 6.53 0.01
N ILE A 10 -1.15 6.84 -0.93
CA ILE A 10 -0.16 7.93 -0.79
C ILE A 10 -0.12 8.77 -2.06
N LEU A 11 0.62 9.86 -2.00
CA LEU A 11 0.88 10.70 -3.16
C LEU A 11 2.14 10.23 -3.90
N LEU A 12 2.26 10.60 -5.17
CA LEU A 12 3.45 10.26 -5.96
C LEU A 12 4.74 10.73 -5.28
N GLU A 13 4.72 11.92 -4.69
CA GLU A 13 5.87 12.45 -3.95
C GLU A 13 6.31 11.51 -2.83
N ASP A 14 5.35 10.98 -2.06
CA ASP A 14 5.63 10.06 -0.97
C ASP A 14 6.19 8.73 -1.48
N TYR A 15 5.65 8.25 -2.60
CA TYR A 15 6.15 7.04 -3.23
C TYR A 15 7.62 7.19 -3.64
N ASN A 16 7.96 8.32 -4.22
CA ASN A 16 9.36 8.60 -4.61
C ASN A 16 10.27 8.63 -3.39
N LYS A 17 9.79 9.16 -2.27
CA LYS A 17 10.56 9.13 -1.01
C LYS A 17 10.82 7.70 -0.54
N ILE A 18 9.81 6.83 -0.64
CA ILE A 18 9.94 5.41 -0.27
C ILE A 18 10.98 4.73 -1.16
N LEU A 19 10.95 5.00 -2.46
CA LEU A 19 11.94 4.43 -3.39
C LEU A 19 13.36 4.85 -3.06
N ASN A 20 13.55 6.04 -2.53
CA ASN A 20 14.87 6.56 -2.16
C ASN A 20 15.34 6.07 -0.79
N GLN A 21 14.45 5.56 0.05
CA GLN A 21 14.82 4.96 1.33
C GLN A 21 15.23 3.51 1.13
N LYS A 22 16.27 3.10 1.86
CA LYS A 22 16.73 1.70 1.80
C LYS A 22 16.12 0.91 2.95
N LYS A 23 15.36 -0.12 2.61
CA LYS A 23 14.89 -1.14 3.57
C LYS A 23 13.99 -0.62 4.69
N VAL A 24 13.52 0.62 4.61
CA VAL A 24 12.57 1.17 5.60
C VAL A 24 11.51 2.00 4.91
N GLN A 25 10.35 2.08 5.56
CA GLN A 25 9.30 3.02 5.18
C GLN A 25 8.92 3.83 6.40
N THR A 26 8.79 5.15 6.21
CA THR A 26 8.42 6.10 7.25
C THR A 26 6.93 6.40 7.17
N PHE A 27 6.27 6.47 8.32
CA PHE A 27 4.86 6.86 8.44
C PHE A 27 4.74 8.00 9.42
N ASP A 28 3.67 8.79 9.27
CA ASP A 28 3.27 9.76 10.29
C ASP A 28 2.85 9.02 11.56
N VAL A 29 3.16 9.57 12.72
CA VAL A 29 2.80 8.98 14.00
C VAL A 29 1.30 8.75 14.17
N LYS A 30 0.47 9.48 13.43
CA LYS A 30 -0.99 9.28 13.41
C LYS A 30 -1.36 7.87 12.99
N GLU A 31 -0.50 7.20 12.21
CA GLU A 31 -0.75 5.86 11.71
C GLU A 31 -0.23 4.77 12.65
N LYS A 32 0.29 5.13 13.82
CA LYS A 32 0.96 4.17 14.73
C LYS A 32 0.09 2.98 15.11
N ASN A 33 -1.23 3.18 15.30
CA ASN A 33 -2.12 2.08 15.67
C ASN A 33 -2.26 1.05 14.56
N LYS A 34 -2.28 1.50 13.30
CA LYS A 34 -2.33 0.60 12.14
C LYS A 34 -0.97 -0.05 11.91
N VAL A 35 0.11 0.73 11.96
CA VAL A 35 1.47 0.22 11.75
C VAL A 35 1.84 -0.80 12.82
N SER A 36 1.35 -0.63 14.06
CA SER A 36 1.60 -1.59 15.13
C SER A 36 1.00 -2.97 14.88
N ARG A 37 0.02 -3.07 13.97
CA ARG A 37 -0.58 -4.35 13.56
C ARG A 37 0.21 -5.06 12.49
N MET A 38 1.16 -4.39 11.86
CA MET A 38 1.97 -4.98 10.80
C MET A 38 2.97 -5.97 11.39
N LYS A 39 3.13 -7.10 10.73
CA LYS A 39 4.01 -8.19 11.16
C LYS A 39 4.94 -8.60 10.03
N ASN A 40 6.05 -9.22 10.39
CA ASN A 40 6.98 -9.75 9.41
C ASN A 40 6.25 -10.67 8.42
N GLY A 41 6.42 -10.41 7.14
CA GLY A 41 5.76 -11.16 6.07
C GLY A 41 4.50 -10.53 5.53
N ASP A 42 3.93 -9.52 6.20
CA ASP A 42 2.79 -8.78 5.68
C ASP A 42 3.20 -8.04 4.40
N LYS A 43 2.24 -7.78 3.53
CA LYS A 43 2.48 -7.10 2.25
C LYS A 43 1.77 -5.76 2.20
N ILE A 44 2.41 -4.80 1.54
CA ILE A 44 1.82 -3.48 1.29
C ILE A 44 1.78 -3.25 -0.22
N ILE A 45 0.61 -2.85 -0.73
CA ILE A 45 0.47 -2.37 -2.11
C ILE A 45 0.32 -0.86 -2.06
N TYR A 46 1.07 -0.16 -2.90
CA TYR A 46 1.01 1.30 -2.97
C TYR A 46 -0.01 1.74 -4.01
N PHE A 47 -0.95 2.56 -3.59
CA PHE A 47 -1.92 3.23 -4.44
C PHE A 47 -1.64 4.73 -4.41
N LEU A 48 -1.47 5.34 -5.59
CA LEU A 48 -1.25 6.78 -5.69
C LEU A 48 -2.60 7.48 -5.86
N GLY A 49 -3.11 8.04 -4.76
CA GLY A 49 -4.42 8.69 -4.75
C GLY A 49 -4.52 9.90 -5.67
N ASP A 50 -3.39 10.57 -5.95
CA ASP A 50 -3.35 11.74 -6.85
C ASP A 50 -3.23 11.34 -8.33
N LYS A 51 -2.95 10.06 -8.63
CA LYS A 51 -2.79 9.56 -10.00
C LYS A 51 -3.75 8.43 -10.34
N ASP A 52 -4.49 7.91 -9.35
CA ASP A 52 -5.43 6.80 -9.53
C ASP A 52 -4.79 5.53 -10.09
N VAL A 53 -3.59 5.19 -9.62
CA VAL A 53 -2.85 4.01 -10.10
C VAL A 53 -2.31 3.19 -8.93
N PHE A 54 -2.22 1.86 -9.14
CA PHE A 54 -1.46 0.96 -8.27
C PHE A 54 -0.07 0.79 -8.87
N ILE A 55 0.99 0.91 -8.05
CA ILE A 55 2.32 1.11 -8.60
C ILE A 55 3.41 0.22 -7.99
N GLY A 56 3.19 -0.36 -6.83
CA GLY A 56 4.26 -1.15 -6.24
C GLY A 56 3.82 -2.00 -5.07
N ILE A 57 4.72 -2.90 -4.66
CA ILE A 57 4.52 -3.83 -3.56
C ILE A 57 5.77 -3.86 -2.70
N SER A 58 5.60 -3.86 -1.38
CA SER A 58 6.68 -4.13 -0.42
C SER A 58 6.25 -5.19 0.58
N GLU A 59 7.22 -5.84 1.19
CA GLU A 59 6.99 -6.82 2.25
C GLU A 59 7.52 -6.27 3.57
N ILE A 60 6.73 -6.41 4.64
CA ILE A 60 7.14 -6.00 5.98
C ILE A 60 8.17 -6.99 6.50
N LYS A 61 9.27 -6.49 7.05
CA LYS A 61 10.38 -7.31 7.57
C LYS A 61 10.62 -7.15 9.06
N ASN A 62 9.66 -6.55 9.78
CA ASN A 62 9.78 -6.33 11.22
C ASN A 62 8.41 -6.55 11.88
N ASP A 63 8.42 -6.94 13.13
CA ASP A 63 7.19 -7.09 13.91
C ASP A 63 6.83 -5.84 14.71
N LYS A 64 7.71 -4.85 14.72
CA LYS A 64 7.51 -3.61 15.48
C LYS A 64 8.08 -2.45 14.70
N TYR A 65 7.40 -1.30 14.79
CA TYR A 65 7.94 -0.06 14.25
C TYR A 65 8.93 0.57 15.23
N GLU A 66 9.75 1.48 14.71
CA GLU A 66 10.67 2.29 15.51
C GLU A 66 10.21 3.74 15.48
N GLU A 67 10.31 4.43 16.62
CA GLU A 67 10.04 5.85 16.68
C GLU A 67 11.28 6.62 16.24
N ILE A 68 11.12 7.49 15.23
CA ILE A 68 12.20 8.35 14.75
C ILE A 68 12.23 9.64 15.57
N ASN A 69 11.04 10.25 15.75
CA ASN A 69 10.87 11.47 16.54
C ASN A 69 9.40 11.56 16.97
N SER A 70 8.96 12.71 17.46
CA SER A 70 7.59 12.89 17.94
C SER A 70 6.54 12.82 16.81
N GLU A 71 6.96 12.93 15.55
CA GLU A 71 6.04 13.01 14.40
C GLU A 71 6.13 11.78 13.48
N LEU A 72 7.24 11.05 13.50
CA LEU A 72 7.52 10.00 12.51
C LEU A 72 7.88 8.68 13.16
N ILE A 73 7.40 7.61 12.55
CA ILE A 73 7.76 6.23 12.88
C ILE A 73 8.23 5.53 11.61
N SER A 74 8.97 4.45 11.73
CA SER A 74 9.43 3.68 10.59
C SER A 74 9.31 2.19 10.84
N ILE A 75 9.19 1.42 9.76
CA ILE A 75 9.18 -0.03 9.83
C ILE A 75 10.09 -0.57 8.70
N LYS A 76 10.76 -1.68 8.97
CA LYS A 76 11.63 -2.30 7.97
C LYS A 76 10.80 -2.97 6.89
N ILE A 77 11.19 -2.78 5.64
CA ILE A 77 10.54 -3.37 4.49
C ILE A 77 11.57 -3.96 3.53
N LYS A 78 11.09 -4.87 2.68
CA LYS A 78 11.82 -5.33 1.50
C LYS A 78 10.98 -4.93 0.30
N LYS A 79 11.58 -4.14 -0.61
CA LYS A 79 10.87 -3.70 -1.82
C LYS A 79 10.69 -4.88 -2.75
N GLY A 80 9.45 -5.08 -3.20
CA GLY A 80 9.12 -6.05 -4.22
C GLY A 80 9.06 -5.41 -5.59
N ALA A 81 8.01 -5.73 -6.38
CA ALA A 81 7.80 -5.12 -7.68
C ALA A 81 7.47 -3.64 -7.52
N HIS A 82 8.24 -2.77 -8.13
CA HIS A 82 8.00 -1.33 -8.15
C HIS A 82 8.04 -0.84 -9.58
N LEU A 83 6.93 -0.23 -10.00
CA LEU A 83 6.75 0.24 -11.36
C LEU A 83 7.07 1.73 -11.48
N LYS A 84 7.31 2.17 -12.71
CA LYS A 84 7.32 3.60 -13.04
C LYS A 84 5.88 4.06 -13.27
N LEU A 85 5.64 5.35 -13.15
CA LEU A 85 4.31 5.91 -13.38
C LEU A 85 3.80 5.57 -14.78
N SER A 86 4.69 5.57 -15.78
CA SER A 86 4.34 5.29 -17.17
C SER A 86 3.81 3.87 -17.42
N ASN A 87 4.14 2.91 -16.57
CA ASN A 87 3.66 1.53 -16.72
C ASN A 87 2.93 1.02 -15.46
N SER A 88 2.40 1.94 -14.66
CA SER A 88 1.60 1.62 -13.50
C SER A 88 0.23 1.04 -13.90
N VAL A 89 -0.44 0.41 -12.92
CA VAL A 89 -1.76 -0.22 -13.15
C VAL A 89 -2.85 0.82 -12.96
N ASP A 90 -3.69 1.01 -13.98
CA ASP A 90 -4.81 1.96 -13.92
C ASP A 90 -5.81 1.53 -12.85
N GLY A 91 -5.92 2.32 -11.79
CA GLY A 91 -6.84 2.05 -10.71
C GLY A 91 -8.31 2.08 -11.13
N ASN A 92 -8.65 2.90 -12.13
CA ASN A 92 -10.02 2.98 -12.61
C ASN A 92 -10.46 1.70 -13.35
N GLN A 93 -9.51 0.92 -13.86
CA GLN A 93 -9.81 -0.36 -14.49
C GLN A 93 -9.94 -1.49 -13.46
N VAL A 94 -9.01 -1.57 -12.51
CA VAL A 94 -8.98 -2.70 -11.56
C VAL A 94 -9.72 -2.41 -10.26
N GLY A 95 -9.80 -1.15 -9.85
CA GLY A 95 -10.40 -0.77 -8.56
C GLY A 95 -11.82 -1.30 -8.35
N PRO A 96 -12.74 -1.11 -9.32
CA PRO A 96 -14.12 -1.60 -9.15
C PRO A 96 -14.24 -3.12 -9.00
N SER A 97 -13.21 -3.88 -9.35
CA SER A 97 -13.19 -5.34 -9.18
C SER A 97 -12.78 -5.79 -7.79
N LEU A 98 -12.27 -4.89 -6.94
CA LEU A 98 -11.83 -5.25 -5.60
C LEU A 98 -13.02 -5.55 -4.68
N GLU A 99 -12.87 -6.56 -3.82
CA GLU A 99 -13.93 -6.94 -2.88
C GLU A 99 -14.25 -5.82 -1.90
N CYS A 100 -13.23 -5.08 -1.46
CA CYS A 100 -13.41 -4.00 -0.50
C CYS A 100 -14.23 -2.82 -1.03
N VAL A 101 -14.40 -2.74 -2.36
CA VAL A 101 -15.16 -1.64 -2.99
C VAL A 101 -16.52 -2.08 -3.55
N LYS A 102 -16.88 -3.36 -3.49
CA LYS A 102 -18.08 -3.87 -4.17
C LYS A 102 -19.40 -3.27 -3.70
N ARG A 103 -19.47 -2.75 -2.50
CA ARG A 103 -20.69 -2.07 -1.99
C ARG A 103 -20.76 -0.60 -2.40
N TRP A 104 -19.79 -0.12 -3.16
CA TRP A 104 -19.78 1.22 -3.71
C TRP A 104 -20.17 1.19 -5.18
N ALA A 105 -20.79 2.25 -5.69
CA ALA A 105 -20.97 2.39 -7.13
C ALA A 105 -19.60 2.38 -7.81
N PRO A 106 -19.45 1.74 -8.99
CA PRO A 106 -18.12 1.63 -9.62
C PRO A 106 -17.38 2.95 -9.79
N GLU A 107 -18.09 4.02 -10.11
CA GLU A 107 -17.49 5.36 -10.26
C GLU A 107 -17.02 5.98 -8.94
N LYS A 108 -17.43 5.39 -7.81
CA LYS A 108 -17.08 5.88 -6.48
C LYS A 108 -16.13 4.93 -5.75
N TRP A 109 -15.49 4.03 -6.46
CA TRP A 109 -14.65 3.01 -5.86
C TRP A 109 -13.53 3.57 -4.98
N LYS A 110 -12.99 4.75 -5.30
CA LYS A 110 -11.91 5.36 -4.52
C LYS A 110 -12.33 5.75 -3.11
N LEU A 111 -13.61 5.93 -2.85
CA LEU A 111 -14.09 6.28 -1.52
C LEU A 111 -13.81 5.18 -0.51
N SER A 112 -13.74 3.93 -0.96
CA SER A 112 -13.39 2.80 -0.09
C SER A 112 -11.93 2.83 0.37
N LEU A 113 -11.07 3.58 -0.33
CA LEU A 113 -9.64 3.71 -0.03
C LEU A 113 -9.31 5.07 0.61
N PHE A 114 -10.33 5.76 1.13
CA PHE A 114 -10.11 7.02 1.82
C PHE A 114 -9.26 6.79 3.08
N GLY A 115 -8.21 7.61 3.25
CA GLY A 115 -7.25 7.43 4.33
C GLY A 115 -5.98 6.71 3.84
N ASN A 116 -4.96 6.59 4.72
CA ASN A 116 -3.64 6.14 4.28
C ASN A 116 -3.47 4.64 4.22
N LEU A 117 -4.00 3.90 5.20
CA LEU A 117 -3.77 2.46 5.29
C LEU A 117 -5.09 1.71 5.41
N HIS A 118 -5.23 0.66 4.59
CA HIS A 118 -6.41 -0.21 4.57
C HIS A 118 -6.01 -1.67 4.52
N ILE A 119 -6.70 -2.51 5.27
CA ILE A 119 -6.53 -3.95 5.19
C ILE A 119 -7.41 -4.47 4.06
N ILE A 120 -6.86 -5.35 3.22
CA ILE A 120 -7.58 -5.97 2.12
C ILE A 120 -7.54 -7.48 2.24
N SER A 121 -8.43 -8.15 1.51
CA SER A 121 -8.45 -9.62 1.45
C SER A 121 -7.27 -10.15 0.65
N GLN A 122 -6.96 -11.44 0.86
CA GLN A 122 -5.96 -12.11 0.04
C GLN A 122 -6.35 -12.12 -1.44
N ASN A 123 -7.65 -12.25 -1.74
CA ASN A 123 -8.13 -12.21 -3.13
C ASN A 123 -7.83 -10.88 -3.79
N ASP A 124 -8.09 -9.77 -3.09
CA ASP A 124 -7.78 -8.44 -3.60
C ASP A 124 -6.27 -8.27 -3.79
N PHE A 125 -5.48 -8.72 -2.83
CA PHE A 125 -4.04 -8.66 -2.95
C PHE A 125 -3.55 -9.45 -4.17
N ASN A 126 -4.04 -10.68 -4.35
CA ASN A 126 -3.64 -11.52 -5.48
C ASN A 126 -3.97 -10.87 -6.82
N LEU A 127 -5.14 -10.24 -6.93
CA LEU A 127 -5.53 -9.54 -8.14
C LEU A 127 -4.57 -8.37 -8.44
N LEU A 128 -4.31 -7.54 -7.44
CA LEU A 128 -3.43 -6.38 -7.62
C LEU A 128 -1.98 -6.80 -7.89
N GLU A 129 -1.48 -7.80 -7.17
CA GLU A 129 -0.13 -8.34 -7.40
C GLU A 129 0.01 -8.86 -8.82
N SER A 130 -0.98 -9.61 -9.30
CA SER A 130 -0.99 -10.13 -10.66
C SER A 130 -0.92 -9.01 -11.70
N CYS A 131 -1.71 -7.95 -11.51
CA CYS A 131 -1.71 -6.80 -12.41
C CYS A 131 -0.38 -6.06 -12.39
N ILE A 132 0.20 -5.86 -11.21
CA ILE A 132 1.48 -5.15 -11.07
C ILE A 132 2.62 -5.94 -11.70
N LYS A 133 2.65 -7.25 -11.50
CA LYS A 133 3.74 -8.10 -12.05
C LYS A 133 3.69 -8.27 -13.57
N LYS A 134 2.51 -8.07 -14.18
CA LYS A 134 2.38 -8.13 -15.64
C LYS A 134 2.90 -6.87 -16.34
N ASN A 135 3.05 -5.80 -15.62
CA ASN A 135 3.53 -4.53 -16.17
C ASN A 135 5.05 -4.34 -15.90
#